data_4c338408deb1b28699616cb528bcb362
#
_entry.id   4c338408deb1b28699616cb528bcb362
#
_cell.length_a   1.000
_cell.length_b   1.000
_cell.length_c   1.000
_cell.angle_alpha   90.00
_cell.angle_beta   90.00
_cell.angle_gamma   90.00
#
_symmetry.space_group_name_H-M   'P 1'
#
loop_
_entity.id
_entity.type
_entity.pdbx_description
1 polymer ?
#
loop_
_entity_poly.entity_id
_entity_poly.type
_entity_poly.pdbx_seq_one_letter_code
_entity_poly.pdbx_strand_id
1 'polypeptide(L)'
;LKVDTHIFFTTFSSYKGAAMELTGIGVGRGIAAGPVKRMPEPLAEPLDIERTADAETEIAASKASLAAVGEWLRERGVKAGGEAKDVLDAQALMAGDPALAKDIAKRIESGKTAERAVFDAFSAFQKMLEGMGGYMGERAADLADVAQRVIAHLRGVPAPGVPESDEPFILIAHDLAPADTALLDFTKVYALVTRDGGPTSHTAILARAKSIPAIVGVGPDAEKLTDDTLVVVNAATSTVTAGVSQADVDAALVKRAEWLEASNAPITDGALKDGHKVPLLANLGSPKEAAGAIALGAEGVGLFRTEFLFLDSATAPSVADQEAQYVELLEAFPGKKVVVRALDAGADKPLSFLNDAHEENPALGLRGIRALRVKENILRDQLTALVNAQNKTEADLWVMAPMIADAEETDYFVGLCRELGLRVPGVMAEVPSLALVADQVLETADFVSIGTNDLTQYTMAADRMLGTVGSYQDPWHPAVLRLIKQLGDAGAAAGKPVGVCGEAAADPNLAIVLVGLGVTTLSMTPAALAEVRAALLTVTLDEAKARAARALNGRTAAQARKLGSE
;
A
#
# COMPACT_ATOMS: atom_id res chain seq x y z
N LEU A 1 -55.31 26.22 -45.03
CA LEU A 1 -54.48 25.14 -44.45
C LEU A 1 -53.49 25.79 -43.49
N LYS A 2 -53.81 25.67 -42.18
CA LYS A 2 -52.99 26.13 -41.07
C LYS A 2 -51.91 25.09 -40.78
N VAL A 3 -50.70 25.54 -40.66
CA VAL A 3 -49.55 24.75 -40.16
C VAL A 3 -49.36 25.14 -38.70
N ASP A 4 -49.69 24.21 -37.77
CA ASP A 4 -49.40 24.37 -36.34
C ASP A 4 -47.95 24.00 -36.05
N THR A 5 -47.20 24.97 -35.55
CA THR A 5 -45.82 24.80 -35.05
C THR A 5 -45.92 24.46 -33.58
N HIS A 6 -45.82 23.18 -33.23
CA HIS A 6 -45.63 22.75 -31.85
C HIS A 6 -44.14 22.85 -31.46
N ILE A 7 -43.85 23.79 -30.60
CA ILE A 7 -42.56 23.92 -29.89
C ILE A 7 -42.56 22.86 -28.81
N PHE A 8 -41.67 21.87 -28.97
CA PHE A 8 -41.37 20.90 -27.92
C PHE A 8 -40.46 21.57 -26.86
N PHE A 9 -41.05 21.96 -25.75
CA PHE A 9 -40.32 22.17 -24.53
C PHE A 9 -39.98 20.80 -23.96
N THR A 10 -38.72 20.39 -24.11
CA THR A 10 -38.16 19.27 -23.36
C THR A 10 -37.97 19.71 -21.90
N THR A 11 -38.89 19.34 -21.05
CA THR A 11 -38.72 19.37 -19.61
C THR A 11 -37.58 18.44 -19.24
N PHE A 12 -36.49 18.99 -18.76
CA PHE A 12 -35.47 18.25 -18.04
C PHE A 12 -36.11 17.68 -16.77
N SER A 13 -36.51 16.43 -16.85
CA SER A 13 -36.88 15.63 -15.67
C SER A 13 -35.62 15.42 -14.87
N SER A 14 -35.54 16.00 -13.69
CA SER A 14 -34.49 15.69 -12.71
C SER A 14 -34.66 14.23 -12.29
N TYR A 15 -33.88 13.34 -12.88
CA TYR A 15 -33.67 12.01 -12.35
C TYR A 15 -32.98 12.18 -10.99
N LYS A 16 -33.71 11.99 -9.90
CA LYS A 16 -33.11 11.62 -8.62
C LYS A 16 -32.63 10.19 -8.77
N GLY A 17 -31.43 10.03 -9.34
CA GLY A 17 -30.75 8.74 -9.42
C GLY A 17 -30.43 8.24 -8.01
N ALA A 18 -30.65 6.97 -7.77
CA ALA A 18 -30.11 6.29 -6.60
C ALA A 18 -28.59 6.52 -6.57
N ALA A 19 -28.03 6.80 -5.39
CA ALA A 19 -26.59 6.95 -5.21
C ALA A 19 -25.89 5.68 -5.77
N MET A 20 -24.92 5.89 -6.65
CA MET A 20 -24.13 4.80 -7.22
C MET A 20 -22.99 4.49 -6.28
N GLU A 21 -22.88 3.24 -5.83
CA GLU A 21 -21.78 2.78 -5.02
C GLU A 21 -20.83 1.93 -5.86
N LEU A 22 -19.56 2.30 -5.87
CA LEU A 22 -18.47 1.56 -6.49
C LEU A 22 -17.58 0.99 -5.40
N THR A 23 -17.06 -0.20 -5.64
CA THR A 23 -16.17 -0.88 -4.70
C THR A 23 -14.84 -1.19 -5.37
N GLY A 24 -13.77 -1.15 -4.60
CA GLY A 24 -12.41 -1.48 -5.04
C GLY A 24 -11.59 -1.94 -3.84
N ILE A 25 -10.31 -1.67 -3.87
CA ILE A 25 -9.41 -1.95 -2.76
C ILE A 25 -9.11 -0.63 -2.05
N GLY A 26 -9.57 -0.50 -0.80
CA GLY A 26 -9.29 0.66 0.03
C GLY A 26 -7.82 0.72 0.43
N VAL A 27 -7.20 1.87 0.22
CA VAL A 27 -5.79 2.13 0.51
C VAL A 27 -5.66 3.50 1.17
N GLY A 28 -4.65 3.66 1.99
CA GLY A 28 -4.53 4.86 2.80
C GLY A 28 -5.57 4.88 3.90
N ARG A 29 -6.02 6.06 4.32
CA ARG A 29 -6.89 6.20 5.49
C ARG A 29 -7.88 7.33 5.37
N GLY A 30 -8.94 7.20 6.17
CA GLY A 30 -9.93 8.23 6.36
C GLY A 30 -11.01 8.24 5.28
N ILE A 31 -11.73 9.34 5.30
CA ILE A 31 -12.82 9.66 4.38
C ILE A 31 -12.51 10.98 3.70
N ALA A 32 -12.86 11.09 2.43
CA ALA A 32 -12.81 12.34 1.70
C ALA A 32 -14.07 12.51 0.84
N ALA A 33 -14.43 13.74 0.57
CA ALA A 33 -15.56 14.06 -0.28
C ALA A 33 -15.29 15.33 -1.08
N GLY A 34 -15.90 15.42 -2.24
CA GLY A 34 -15.78 16.58 -3.12
C GLY A 34 -16.18 16.26 -4.55
N PRO A 35 -16.01 17.25 -5.45
CA PRO A 35 -16.23 17.05 -6.87
C PRO A 35 -15.13 16.16 -7.48
N VAL A 36 -15.50 15.37 -8.45
CA VAL A 36 -14.58 14.58 -9.27
C VAL A 36 -13.85 15.49 -10.26
N LYS A 37 -12.56 15.22 -10.46
CA LYS A 37 -11.79 15.62 -11.63
C LYS A 37 -11.13 14.39 -12.23
N ARG A 38 -11.38 14.16 -13.50
CA ARG A 38 -10.81 13.02 -14.22
C ARG A 38 -9.45 13.37 -14.81
N MET A 39 -8.53 12.45 -14.68
CA MET A 39 -7.30 12.50 -15.46
C MET A 39 -7.66 12.27 -16.94
N PRO A 40 -7.24 13.13 -17.86
CA PRO A 40 -7.48 12.93 -19.29
C PRO A 40 -6.92 11.61 -19.79
N GLU A 41 -7.66 10.96 -20.69
CA GLU A 41 -7.19 9.75 -21.36
C GLU A 41 -5.90 10.01 -22.14
N PRO A 42 -5.03 8.99 -22.27
CA PRO A 42 -3.90 9.06 -23.17
C PRO A 42 -4.37 9.41 -24.59
N LEU A 43 -3.62 10.23 -25.27
CA LEU A 43 -3.95 10.57 -26.65
C LEU A 43 -3.92 9.35 -27.56
N ALA A 44 -4.88 9.26 -28.46
CA ALA A 44 -4.89 8.22 -29.48
C ALA A 44 -3.60 8.25 -30.32
N GLU A 45 -3.11 7.07 -30.70
CA GLU A 45 -1.95 6.91 -31.58
C GLU A 45 -2.10 7.78 -32.83
N PRO A 46 -1.05 8.57 -33.19
CA PRO A 46 -1.09 9.38 -34.40
C PRO A 46 -1.26 8.50 -35.66
N LEU A 47 -2.07 8.97 -36.59
CA LEU A 47 -2.28 8.25 -37.86
C LEU A 47 -0.95 8.13 -38.63
N ASP A 48 -0.71 6.96 -39.20
CA ASP A 48 0.43 6.73 -40.09
C ASP A 48 0.09 7.16 -41.52
N ILE A 49 0.15 8.46 -41.73
CA ILE A 49 -0.13 9.10 -43.02
C ILE A 49 1.08 9.91 -43.47
N GLU A 50 1.19 10.15 -44.78
CA GLU A 50 2.21 11.04 -45.32
C GLU A 50 1.93 12.49 -44.90
N ARG A 51 3.00 13.21 -44.57
CA ARG A 51 2.93 14.65 -44.26
C ARG A 51 2.46 15.45 -45.47
N THR A 52 1.72 16.49 -45.20
CA THR A 52 1.29 17.45 -46.21
C THR A 52 2.15 18.74 -46.21
N ALA A 53 2.73 19.09 -45.05
CA ALA A 53 3.67 20.19 -44.92
C ALA A 53 5.09 19.77 -45.40
N ASP A 54 5.96 20.74 -45.65
CA ASP A 54 7.36 20.44 -45.97
C ASP A 54 8.12 19.88 -44.75
N ALA A 55 9.21 19.17 -45.00
CA ALA A 55 9.96 18.51 -43.94
C ALA A 55 10.58 19.51 -42.95
N GLU A 56 11.00 20.65 -43.40
CA GLU A 56 11.65 21.65 -42.56
C GLU A 56 10.67 22.25 -41.55
N THR A 57 9.44 22.53 -41.97
CA THR A 57 8.35 22.98 -41.10
C THR A 57 8.00 21.92 -40.03
N GLU A 58 7.84 20.67 -40.42
CA GLU A 58 7.52 19.59 -39.48
C GLU A 58 8.67 19.31 -38.46
N ILE A 59 9.93 19.39 -38.94
CA ILE A 59 11.11 19.26 -38.05
C ILE A 59 11.19 20.45 -37.09
N ALA A 60 10.92 21.65 -37.55
CA ALA A 60 10.91 22.83 -36.70
C ALA A 60 9.81 22.72 -35.61
N ALA A 61 8.61 22.31 -35.99
CA ALA A 61 7.50 22.08 -35.06
C ALA A 61 7.82 21.03 -34.00
N SER A 62 8.42 19.89 -34.40
CA SER A 62 8.81 18.84 -33.46
C SER A 62 9.88 19.30 -32.48
N LYS A 63 10.90 20.02 -32.94
CA LYS A 63 11.94 20.61 -32.09
C LYS A 63 11.38 21.65 -31.10
N ALA A 64 10.49 22.51 -31.56
CA ALA A 64 9.84 23.48 -30.69
C ALA A 64 9.01 22.82 -29.61
N SER A 65 8.28 21.76 -29.97
CA SER A 65 7.47 20.99 -29.00
C SER A 65 8.32 20.25 -27.97
N LEU A 66 9.41 19.61 -28.38
CA LEU A 66 10.37 18.96 -27.47
C LEU A 66 10.97 19.98 -26.50
N ALA A 67 11.37 21.15 -26.98
CA ALA A 67 11.93 22.21 -26.15
C ALA A 67 10.90 22.75 -25.14
N ALA A 68 9.66 23.01 -25.59
CA ALA A 68 8.58 23.52 -24.74
C ALA A 68 8.23 22.53 -23.63
N VAL A 69 8.11 21.23 -23.95
CA VAL A 69 7.85 20.18 -22.96
C VAL A 69 9.01 20.03 -21.98
N GLY A 70 10.25 20.05 -22.45
CA GLY A 70 11.43 20.01 -21.59
C GLY A 70 11.51 21.17 -20.62
N GLU A 71 11.16 22.39 -21.05
CA GLU A 71 11.13 23.56 -20.16
C GLU A 71 9.99 23.47 -19.14
N TRP A 72 8.79 23.10 -19.58
CA TRP A 72 7.64 22.89 -18.70
C TRP A 72 7.96 21.86 -17.59
N LEU A 73 8.62 20.74 -17.94
CA LEU A 73 9.03 19.72 -16.97
C LEU A 73 10.02 20.26 -15.93
N ARG A 74 11.01 21.07 -16.36
CA ARG A 74 11.97 21.71 -15.43
C ARG A 74 11.29 22.70 -14.49
N GLU A 75 10.41 23.55 -15.00
CA GLU A 75 9.65 24.50 -14.17
C GLU A 75 8.82 23.79 -13.12
N ARG A 76 8.16 22.67 -13.50
CA ARG A 76 7.40 21.84 -12.59
C ARG A 76 8.31 21.15 -11.56
N GLY A 77 9.46 20.64 -11.96
CA GLY A 77 10.45 20.05 -11.07
C GLY A 77 10.93 21.03 -9.99
N VAL A 78 11.19 22.27 -10.37
CA VAL A 78 11.56 23.34 -9.41
C VAL A 78 10.45 23.60 -8.39
N LYS A 79 9.17 23.59 -8.82
CA LYS A 79 8.03 23.78 -7.91
C LYS A 79 7.80 22.60 -6.99
N ALA A 80 7.97 21.37 -7.48
CA ALA A 80 7.72 20.14 -6.71
C ALA A 80 8.81 19.88 -5.65
N GLY A 81 10.09 20.08 -5.98
CA GLY A 81 11.23 19.82 -5.09
C GLY A 81 11.47 18.33 -4.80
N GLY A 82 12.52 18.02 -4.02
CA GLY A 82 12.80 16.65 -3.57
C GLY A 82 12.91 15.63 -4.68
N GLU A 83 12.52 14.38 -4.41
CA GLU A 83 12.55 13.27 -5.39
C GLU A 83 11.71 13.54 -6.65
N ALA A 84 10.61 14.28 -6.50
CA ALA A 84 9.77 14.68 -7.63
C ALA A 84 10.54 15.52 -8.64
N LYS A 85 11.43 16.40 -8.18
CA LYS A 85 12.30 17.19 -9.03
C LYS A 85 13.23 16.31 -9.85
N ASP A 86 13.83 15.29 -9.23
CA ASP A 86 14.79 14.40 -9.90
C ASP A 86 14.12 13.61 -11.03
N VAL A 87 12.87 13.17 -10.82
CA VAL A 87 12.07 12.48 -11.85
C VAL A 87 11.76 13.40 -13.02
N LEU A 88 11.27 14.61 -12.74
CA LEU A 88 10.90 15.58 -13.79
C LEU A 88 12.12 16.13 -14.54
N ASP A 89 13.25 16.31 -13.86
CA ASP A 89 14.51 16.70 -14.51
C ASP A 89 15.02 15.59 -15.45
N ALA A 90 14.87 14.29 -15.05
CA ALA A 90 15.21 13.16 -15.92
C ALA A 90 14.31 13.12 -17.17
N GLN A 91 13.00 13.33 -17.03
CA GLN A 91 12.08 13.44 -18.16
C GLN A 91 12.40 14.64 -19.08
N ALA A 92 12.80 15.77 -18.50
CA ALA A 92 13.24 16.94 -19.25
C ALA A 92 14.52 16.66 -20.07
N LEU A 93 15.44 15.84 -19.53
CA LEU A 93 16.63 15.38 -20.27
C LEU A 93 16.23 14.45 -21.43
N MET A 94 15.26 13.55 -21.23
CA MET A 94 14.74 12.69 -22.30
C MET A 94 14.11 13.52 -23.44
N ALA A 95 13.32 14.55 -23.13
CA ALA A 95 12.77 15.47 -24.13
C ALA A 95 13.86 16.22 -24.90
N GLY A 96 15.00 16.49 -24.27
CA GLY A 96 16.14 17.19 -24.84
C GLY A 96 17.19 16.28 -25.51
N ASP A 97 16.96 14.96 -25.63
CA ASP A 97 17.95 14.01 -26.16
C ASP A 97 18.24 14.25 -27.65
N PRO A 98 19.52 14.55 -28.03
CA PRO A 98 19.88 14.82 -29.42
C PRO A 98 19.70 13.59 -30.35
N ALA A 99 19.86 12.37 -29.83
CA ALA A 99 19.70 11.16 -30.63
C ALA A 99 18.24 10.96 -31.00
N LEU A 100 17.33 11.19 -30.04
CA LEU A 100 15.88 11.16 -30.24
C LEU A 100 15.45 12.23 -31.25
N ALA A 101 15.88 13.46 -31.07
CA ALA A 101 15.59 14.56 -32.01
C ALA A 101 16.08 14.26 -33.45
N LYS A 102 17.22 13.60 -33.58
CA LYS A 102 17.77 13.17 -34.88
C LYS A 102 16.94 12.05 -35.51
N ASP A 103 16.49 11.08 -34.73
CA ASP A 103 15.63 9.99 -35.22
C ASP A 103 14.25 10.52 -35.68
N ILE A 104 13.66 11.44 -34.93
CA ILE A 104 12.41 12.13 -35.30
C ILE A 104 12.60 12.86 -36.65
N ALA A 105 13.65 13.65 -36.79
CA ALA A 105 13.94 14.37 -38.03
C ALA A 105 14.07 13.42 -39.23
N LYS A 106 14.82 12.33 -39.09
CA LYS A 106 14.96 11.29 -40.11
C LYS A 106 13.63 10.67 -40.53
N ARG A 107 12.71 10.41 -39.59
CA ARG A 107 11.38 9.88 -39.87
C ARG A 107 10.52 10.90 -40.63
N ILE A 108 10.60 12.16 -40.27
CA ILE A 108 9.93 13.25 -40.98
C ILE A 108 10.46 13.38 -42.41
N GLU A 109 11.78 13.33 -42.62
CA GLU A 109 12.40 13.32 -43.94
C GLU A 109 11.94 12.13 -44.80
N SER A 110 11.63 10.98 -44.16
CA SER A 110 11.07 9.81 -44.86
C SER A 110 9.59 9.91 -45.19
N GLY A 111 8.92 11.02 -44.90
CA GLY A 111 7.53 11.29 -45.27
C GLY A 111 6.52 11.29 -44.15
N LYS A 112 6.92 10.99 -42.88
CA LYS A 112 6.02 10.97 -41.74
C LYS A 112 5.66 12.36 -41.24
N THR A 113 4.45 12.51 -40.65
CA THR A 113 4.08 13.73 -39.91
C THR A 113 4.92 13.87 -38.65
N ALA A 114 5.07 15.07 -38.08
CA ALA A 114 5.80 15.29 -36.82
C ALA A 114 5.22 14.45 -35.68
N GLU A 115 3.90 14.37 -35.55
CA GLU A 115 3.24 13.57 -34.52
C GLU A 115 3.59 12.08 -34.62
N ARG A 116 3.49 11.53 -35.85
CA ARG A 116 3.81 10.12 -36.10
C ARG A 116 5.28 9.83 -35.89
N ALA A 117 6.15 10.71 -36.32
CA ALA A 117 7.61 10.58 -36.15
C ALA A 117 8.01 10.61 -34.66
N VAL A 118 7.39 11.48 -33.86
CA VAL A 118 7.58 11.52 -32.41
C VAL A 118 7.12 10.20 -31.79
N PHE A 119 5.90 9.76 -32.06
CA PHE A 119 5.36 8.51 -31.55
C PHE A 119 6.26 7.30 -31.86
N ASP A 120 6.65 7.15 -33.13
CA ASP A 120 7.48 6.03 -33.58
C ASP A 120 8.89 6.05 -32.97
N ALA A 121 9.49 7.24 -32.83
CA ALA A 121 10.83 7.39 -32.26
C ALA A 121 10.82 7.06 -30.76
N PHE A 122 9.91 7.65 -29.99
CA PHE A 122 9.78 7.37 -28.56
C PHE A 122 9.42 5.92 -28.30
N SER A 123 8.51 5.31 -29.07
CA SER A 123 8.16 3.89 -28.95
C SER A 123 9.35 2.95 -29.24
N ALA A 124 10.24 3.32 -30.18
CA ALA A 124 11.44 2.55 -30.44
C ALA A 124 12.43 2.61 -29.28
N PHE A 125 12.64 3.79 -28.69
CA PHE A 125 13.48 3.98 -27.51
C PHE A 125 12.89 3.29 -26.27
N GLN A 126 11.57 3.37 -26.07
CA GLN A 126 10.86 2.68 -24.99
C GLN A 126 11.11 1.16 -25.05
N LYS A 127 10.89 0.53 -26.21
CA LYS A 127 11.15 -0.91 -26.41
C LYS A 127 12.61 -1.29 -26.15
N MET A 128 13.54 -0.40 -26.49
CA MET A 128 14.96 -0.63 -26.22
C MET A 128 15.24 -0.65 -24.71
N LEU A 129 14.68 0.30 -23.94
CA LEU A 129 14.84 0.35 -22.48
C LEU A 129 14.13 -0.83 -21.78
N GLU A 130 12.94 -1.22 -22.22
CA GLU A 130 12.23 -2.40 -21.73
C GLU A 130 13.07 -3.67 -21.92
N GLY A 131 13.74 -3.79 -23.07
CA GLY A 131 14.63 -4.92 -23.37
C GLY A 131 15.90 -4.97 -22.51
N MET A 132 16.32 -3.86 -21.89
CA MET A 132 17.43 -3.80 -20.96
C MET A 132 17.07 -4.30 -19.55
N GLY A 133 15.78 -4.23 -19.17
CA GLY A 133 15.28 -4.62 -17.84
C GLY A 133 15.81 -3.76 -16.69
N GLY A 134 15.48 -4.15 -15.46
CA GLY A 134 15.91 -3.45 -14.24
C GLY A 134 15.55 -1.96 -14.26
N TYR A 135 16.40 -1.12 -13.68
CA TYR A 135 16.18 0.34 -13.57
C TYR A 135 15.92 1.03 -14.93
N MET A 136 16.55 0.55 -16.02
CA MET A 136 16.30 1.12 -17.35
C MET A 136 14.91 0.75 -17.89
N GLY A 137 14.43 -0.46 -17.60
CA GLY A 137 13.08 -0.87 -17.97
C GLY A 137 11.99 -0.05 -17.26
N GLU A 138 12.22 0.32 -16.00
CA GLU A 138 11.30 1.19 -15.24
C GLU A 138 11.19 2.60 -15.87
N ARG A 139 12.26 3.09 -16.50
CA ARG A 139 12.29 4.39 -17.21
C ARG A 139 11.57 4.38 -18.56
N ALA A 140 11.17 3.23 -19.06
CA ALA A 140 10.41 3.14 -20.31
C ALA A 140 9.06 3.87 -20.24
N ALA A 141 8.38 3.83 -19.10
CA ALA A 141 7.13 4.54 -18.86
C ALA A 141 7.30 6.07 -18.92
N ASP A 142 8.43 6.59 -18.43
CA ASP A 142 8.75 8.03 -18.49
C ASP A 142 8.84 8.53 -19.94
N LEU A 143 9.40 7.72 -20.85
CA LEU A 143 9.45 8.07 -22.28
C LEU A 143 8.06 8.15 -22.91
N ALA A 144 7.15 7.23 -22.53
CA ALA A 144 5.77 7.25 -23.02
C ALA A 144 5.03 8.53 -22.59
N ASP A 145 5.21 8.95 -21.33
CA ASP A 145 4.63 10.21 -20.83
C ASP A 145 5.16 11.43 -21.55
N VAL A 146 6.48 11.52 -21.74
CA VAL A 146 7.10 12.62 -22.51
C VAL A 146 6.56 12.64 -23.95
N ALA A 147 6.43 11.49 -24.61
CA ALA A 147 5.88 11.38 -25.95
C ALA A 147 4.45 11.95 -26.03
N GLN A 148 3.58 11.58 -25.09
CA GLN A 148 2.21 12.05 -25.01
C GLN A 148 2.14 13.58 -24.86
N ARG A 149 3.01 14.16 -24.02
CA ARG A 149 3.09 15.62 -23.83
C ARG A 149 3.57 16.34 -25.11
N VAL A 150 4.57 15.78 -25.79
CA VAL A 150 5.06 16.36 -27.06
C VAL A 150 3.99 16.27 -28.15
N ILE A 151 3.28 15.16 -28.28
CA ILE A 151 2.17 15.00 -29.23
C ILE A 151 1.02 15.95 -28.89
N ALA A 152 0.67 16.10 -27.61
CA ALA A 152 -0.34 17.06 -27.17
C ALA A 152 0.03 18.49 -27.59
N HIS A 153 1.29 18.89 -27.38
CA HIS A 153 1.78 20.20 -27.76
C HIS A 153 1.73 20.42 -29.29
N LEU A 154 2.10 19.39 -30.07
CA LEU A 154 1.97 19.43 -31.54
C LEU A 154 0.53 19.60 -31.99
N ARG A 155 -0.43 18.96 -31.31
CA ARG A 155 -1.88 19.06 -31.60
C ARG A 155 -2.51 20.33 -31.06
N GLY A 156 -1.83 21.08 -30.20
CA GLY A 156 -2.41 22.22 -29.50
C GLY A 156 -3.55 21.86 -28.55
N VAL A 157 -3.49 20.65 -27.97
CA VAL A 157 -4.46 20.17 -26.97
C VAL A 157 -3.79 20.05 -25.60
N PRO A 158 -4.56 20.07 -24.50
CA PRO A 158 -4.01 19.81 -23.17
C PRO A 158 -3.30 18.46 -23.12
N ALA A 159 -2.11 18.42 -22.50
CA ALA A 159 -1.41 17.16 -22.29
C ALA A 159 -2.16 16.30 -21.27
N PRO A 160 -2.16 14.95 -21.43
CA PRO A 160 -2.58 14.07 -20.36
C PRO A 160 -1.78 14.34 -19.09
N GLY A 161 -2.42 14.21 -17.94
CA GLY A 161 -1.78 14.43 -16.65
C GLY A 161 -2.79 14.83 -15.59
N VAL A 162 -2.29 15.12 -14.38
CA VAL A 162 -3.13 15.54 -13.27
C VAL A 162 -3.80 16.87 -13.57
N PRO A 163 -5.15 16.97 -13.50
CA PRO A 163 -5.87 18.20 -13.75
C PRO A 163 -5.55 19.27 -12.71
N GLU A 164 -5.43 20.51 -13.13
CA GLU A 164 -5.30 21.65 -12.23
C GLU A 164 -6.68 22.08 -11.72
N SER A 165 -6.76 22.44 -10.44
CA SER A 165 -7.97 22.95 -9.81
C SER A 165 -7.61 23.95 -8.71
N ASP A 166 -8.39 25.01 -8.57
CA ASP A 166 -8.29 25.94 -7.45
C ASP A 166 -9.03 25.42 -6.21
N GLU A 167 -10.01 24.54 -6.39
CA GLU A 167 -10.81 23.92 -5.36
C GLU A 167 -10.34 22.49 -5.09
N PRO A 168 -10.50 21.98 -3.84
CA PRO A 168 -10.26 20.58 -3.53
C PRO A 168 -11.14 19.63 -4.34
N PHE A 169 -10.58 18.49 -4.76
CA PHE A 169 -11.27 17.52 -5.62
C PHE A 169 -10.84 16.08 -5.34
N ILE A 170 -11.59 15.13 -5.87
CA ILE A 170 -11.28 13.71 -5.91
C ILE A 170 -10.76 13.37 -7.30
N LEU A 171 -9.51 12.88 -7.38
CA LEU A 171 -8.89 12.52 -8.64
C LEU A 171 -9.33 11.12 -9.07
N ILE A 172 -9.87 11.03 -10.29
CA ILE A 172 -10.16 9.75 -10.95
C ILE A 172 -9.14 9.52 -12.05
N ALA A 173 -8.49 8.36 -12.05
CA ALA A 173 -7.50 7.99 -13.07
C ALA A 173 -7.65 6.51 -13.48
N HIS A 174 -7.02 6.10 -14.58
CA HIS A 174 -6.85 4.69 -14.90
C HIS A 174 -5.89 4.01 -13.92
N ASP A 175 -4.69 4.53 -13.83
CA ASP A 175 -3.67 4.33 -12.80
C ASP A 175 -2.78 5.59 -12.82
N LEU A 176 -1.91 5.77 -11.83
CA LEU A 176 -0.99 6.91 -11.78
C LEU A 176 0.44 6.45 -12.06
N ALA A 177 1.06 7.06 -13.06
CA ALA A 177 2.48 6.90 -13.28
C ALA A 177 3.31 7.62 -12.19
N PRO A 178 4.57 7.22 -11.95
CA PRO A 178 5.45 7.90 -10.99
C PRO A 178 5.56 9.42 -11.22
N ALA A 179 5.60 9.86 -12.46
CA ALA A 179 5.65 11.28 -12.82
C ALA A 179 4.35 12.03 -12.46
N ASP A 180 3.19 11.40 -12.62
CA ASP A 180 1.90 11.99 -12.23
C ASP A 180 1.82 12.15 -10.72
N THR A 181 2.31 11.15 -9.98
CA THR A 181 2.36 11.20 -8.51
C THR A 181 3.24 12.33 -7.99
N ALA A 182 4.30 12.67 -8.71
CA ALA A 182 5.19 13.79 -8.39
C ALA A 182 4.52 15.17 -8.55
N LEU A 183 3.47 15.24 -9.37
CA LEU A 183 2.75 16.49 -9.68
C LEU A 183 1.51 16.72 -8.80
N LEU A 184 1.18 15.76 -7.91
CA LEU A 184 0.00 15.86 -7.06
C LEU A 184 0.17 16.93 -5.97
N ASP A 185 -0.72 17.91 -5.98
CA ASP A 185 -0.88 18.85 -4.86
C ASP A 185 -1.89 18.26 -3.85
N PHE A 186 -1.38 17.69 -2.77
CA PHE A 186 -2.22 17.09 -1.72
C PHE A 186 -3.01 18.09 -0.88
N THR A 187 -2.81 19.40 -1.07
CA THR A 187 -3.72 20.40 -0.50
C THR A 187 -5.03 20.50 -1.29
N LYS A 188 -5.04 20.02 -2.53
CA LYS A 188 -6.16 20.02 -3.47
C LYS A 188 -6.71 18.62 -3.74
N VAL A 189 -5.85 17.62 -3.88
CA VAL A 189 -6.27 16.22 -4.08
C VAL A 189 -6.61 15.59 -2.75
N TYR A 190 -7.92 15.45 -2.47
CA TYR A 190 -8.41 14.91 -1.20
C TYR A 190 -8.50 13.40 -1.17
N ALA A 191 -8.66 12.75 -2.33
CA ALA A 191 -8.59 11.29 -2.46
C ALA A 191 -8.25 10.90 -3.90
N LEU A 192 -7.80 9.64 -4.06
CA LEU A 192 -7.50 9.02 -5.34
C LEU A 192 -8.46 7.87 -5.58
N VAL A 193 -8.97 7.75 -6.80
CA VAL A 193 -9.75 6.60 -7.24
C VAL A 193 -9.19 6.13 -8.57
N THR A 194 -8.74 4.87 -8.65
CA THR A 194 -8.22 4.33 -9.89
C THR A 194 -9.06 3.17 -10.41
N ARG A 195 -9.25 3.16 -11.74
CA ARG A 195 -9.90 2.07 -12.45
C ARG A 195 -9.12 0.77 -12.28
N ASP A 196 -7.82 0.83 -12.53
CA ASP A 196 -6.88 -0.27 -12.53
C ASP A 196 -5.98 -0.21 -11.28
N GLY A 197 -5.06 -1.14 -11.17
CA GLY A 197 -4.13 -1.18 -10.04
C GLY A 197 -4.58 -2.11 -8.91
N GLY A 198 -3.63 -2.44 -8.06
CA GLY A 198 -3.80 -3.32 -6.93
C GLY A 198 -3.19 -2.74 -5.65
N PRO A 199 -3.17 -3.51 -4.56
CA PRO A 199 -2.67 -3.03 -3.26
C PRO A 199 -1.17 -2.67 -3.26
N THR A 200 -0.43 -3.08 -4.30
CA THR A 200 0.99 -2.81 -4.50
C THR A 200 1.29 -1.82 -5.63
N SER A 201 0.25 -1.26 -6.28
CA SER A 201 0.44 -0.24 -7.33
C SER A 201 1.10 1.03 -6.79
N HIS A 202 1.70 1.83 -7.67
CA HIS A 202 2.30 3.11 -7.31
C HIS A 202 1.29 4.04 -6.61
N THR A 203 0.05 4.08 -7.10
CA THR A 203 -1.04 4.83 -6.46
C THR A 203 -1.29 4.37 -5.03
N ALA A 204 -1.30 3.05 -4.79
CA ALA A 204 -1.51 2.48 -3.47
C ALA A 204 -0.34 2.80 -2.52
N ILE A 205 0.89 2.70 -2.99
CA ILE A 205 2.09 3.04 -2.22
C ILE A 205 2.07 4.52 -1.83
N LEU A 206 1.79 5.40 -2.80
CA LEU A 206 1.69 6.84 -2.57
C LEU A 206 0.60 7.19 -1.56
N ALA A 207 -0.60 6.64 -1.71
CA ALA A 207 -1.73 6.89 -0.81
C ALA A 207 -1.38 6.53 0.65
N ARG A 208 -0.70 5.39 0.85
CA ARG A 208 -0.19 4.99 2.18
C ARG A 208 0.85 5.98 2.70
N ALA A 209 1.85 6.31 1.88
CA ALA A 209 2.94 7.22 2.28
C ALA A 209 2.44 8.62 2.64
N LYS A 210 1.42 9.11 1.95
CA LYS A 210 0.83 10.44 2.17
C LYS A 210 -0.38 10.42 3.10
N SER A 211 -0.81 9.23 3.57
CA SER A 211 -1.97 9.06 4.46
C SER A 211 -3.26 9.67 3.89
N ILE A 212 -3.47 9.55 2.57
CA ILE A 212 -4.67 10.02 1.89
C ILE A 212 -5.59 8.84 1.54
N PRO A 213 -6.92 9.01 1.59
CA PRO A 213 -7.85 7.98 1.15
C PRO A 213 -7.66 7.66 -0.32
N ALA A 214 -7.58 6.37 -0.67
CA ALA A 214 -7.61 5.94 -2.05
C ALA A 214 -8.43 4.64 -2.20
N ILE A 215 -9.07 4.48 -3.35
CA ILE A 215 -9.71 3.25 -3.76
C ILE A 215 -9.10 2.86 -5.11
N VAL A 216 -8.36 1.76 -5.15
CA VAL A 216 -7.73 1.27 -6.37
C VAL A 216 -8.47 0.04 -6.92
N GLY A 217 -8.40 -0.18 -8.23
CA GLY A 217 -9.01 -1.34 -8.86
C GLY A 217 -10.55 -1.32 -8.86
N VAL A 218 -11.17 -0.14 -9.00
CA VAL A 218 -12.64 0.00 -9.06
C VAL A 218 -13.23 -0.65 -10.30
N GLY A 219 -12.39 -0.88 -11.34
CA GLY A 219 -12.82 -1.44 -12.60
C GLY A 219 -13.47 -0.42 -13.55
N PRO A 220 -14.09 -0.90 -14.65
CA PRO A 220 -14.64 -0.04 -15.70
C PRO A 220 -15.70 0.95 -15.23
N ASP A 221 -16.34 0.68 -14.11
CA ASP A 221 -17.38 1.55 -13.56
C ASP A 221 -16.84 2.92 -13.08
N ALA A 222 -15.51 3.04 -12.88
CA ALA A 222 -14.86 4.32 -12.63
C ALA A 222 -15.11 5.34 -13.78
N GLU A 223 -15.33 4.86 -15.00
CA GLU A 223 -15.61 5.70 -16.18
C GLU A 223 -16.97 6.42 -16.09
N LYS A 224 -17.87 5.94 -15.25
CA LYS A 224 -19.18 6.57 -14.99
C LYS A 224 -19.07 7.82 -14.11
N LEU A 225 -17.93 8.00 -13.42
CA LEU A 225 -17.65 9.17 -12.60
C LEU A 225 -17.19 10.32 -13.50
N THR A 226 -18.08 11.23 -13.83
CA THR A 226 -17.78 12.41 -14.67
C THR A 226 -17.30 13.59 -13.82
N ASP A 227 -16.60 14.53 -14.44
CA ASP A 227 -16.17 15.76 -13.77
C ASP A 227 -17.34 16.46 -13.07
N ASP A 228 -17.02 17.08 -11.94
CA ASP A 228 -17.93 17.80 -11.06
C ASP A 228 -19.02 16.94 -10.38
N THR A 229 -19.05 15.62 -10.62
CA THR A 229 -19.89 14.69 -9.83
C THR A 229 -19.43 14.71 -8.38
N LEU A 230 -20.35 14.93 -7.43
CA LEU A 230 -20.04 14.86 -6.01
C LEU A 230 -19.93 13.39 -5.57
N VAL A 231 -18.81 13.08 -4.90
CA VAL A 231 -18.55 11.73 -4.39
C VAL A 231 -18.07 11.76 -2.93
N VAL A 232 -18.32 10.67 -2.24
CA VAL A 232 -17.68 10.34 -0.95
C VAL A 232 -16.82 9.11 -1.15
N VAL A 233 -15.53 9.23 -0.81
CA VAL A 233 -14.54 8.16 -0.85
C VAL A 233 -14.24 7.72 0.58
N ASN A 234 -14.45 6.45 0.88
CA ASN A 234 -14.18 5.89 2.21
C ASN A 234 -13.21 4.71 2.07
N ALA A 235 -11.96 4.93 2.45
CA ALA A 235 -10.91 3.91 2.35
C ALA A 235 -11.16 2.72 3.31
N ALA A 236 -11.79 2.97 4.47
CA ALA A 236 -12.06 1.91 5.45
C ALA A 236 -13.14 0.92 4.99
N THR A 237 -14.14 1.39 4.25
CA THR A 237 -15.19 0.54 3.66
C THR A 237 -14.90 0.12 2.23
N SER A 238 -13.78 0.60 1.65
CA SER A 238 -13.40 0.35 0.26
C SER A 238 -14.46 0.79 -0.75
N THR A 239 -15.15 1.91 -0.48
CA THR A 239 -16.29 2.38 -1.28
C THR A 239 -16.11 3.80 -1.81
N VAL A 240 -16.64 4.02 -3.02
CA VAL A 240 -16.88 5.35 -3.60
C VAL A 240 -18.37 5.48 -3.83
N THR A 241 -19.00 6.42 -3.14
CA THR A 241 -20.43 6.73 -3.31
C THR A 241 -20.59 7.97 -4.15
N ALA A 242 -21.17 7.84 -5.33
CA ALA A 242 -21.35 8.94 -6.29
C ALA A 242 -22.81 9.42 -6.35
N GLY A 243 -22.99 10.66 -6.78
CA GLY A 243 -24.32 11.30 -6.83
C GLY A 243 -24.86 11.65 -5.45
N VAL A 244 -23.98 11.85 -4.49
CA VAL A 244 -24.31 12.28 -3.13
C VAL A 244 -24.76 13.74 -3.09
N SER A 245 -25.51 14.11 -2.04
CA SER A 245 -25.89 15.51 -1.83
C SER A 245 -24.75 16.33 -1.21
N GLN A 246 -24.85 17.66 -1.30
CA GLN A 246 -23.92 18.55 -0.61
C GLN A 246 -23.89 18.28 0.91
N ALA A 247 -25.04 17.94 1.52
CA ALA A 247 -25.10 17.59 2.94
C ALA A 247 -24.29 16.34 3.28
N ASP A 248 -24.23 15.35 2.38
CA ASP A 248 -23.40 14.15 2.57
C ASP A 248 -21.91 14.49 2.45
N VAL A 249 -21.55 15.38 1.52
CA VAL A 249 -20.19 15.92 1.39
C VAL A 249 -19.78 16.65 2.68
N ASP A 250 -20.63 17.55 3.17
CA ASP A 250 -20.35 18.31 4.38
C ASP A 250 -20.18 17.39 5.61
N ALA A 251 -21.04 16.37 5.73
CA ALA A 251 -20.92 15.36 6.80
C ALA A 251 -19.61 14.54 6.70
N ALA A 252 -19.18 14.20 5.49
CA ALA A 252 -17.92 13.50 5.27
C ALA A 252 -16.70 14.41 5.58
N LEU A 253 -16.77 15.70 5.27
CA LEU A 253 -15.72 16.67 5.58
C LEU A 253 -15.61 16.93 7.10
N VAL A 254 -16.73 16.92 7.84
CA VAL A 254 -16.70 16.96 9.31
C VAL A 254 -15.94 15.75 9.87
N LYS A 255 -16.27 14.54 9.41
CA LYS A 255 -15.55 13.32 9.81
C LYS A 255 -14.06 13.36 9.45
N ARG A 256 -13.71 13.94 8.29
CA ARG A 256 -12.32 14.17 7.92
C ARG A 256 -11.62 15.12 8.89
N ALA A 257 -12.28 16.20 9.30
CA ALA A 257 -11.72 17.16 10.27
C ALA A 257 -11.51 16.51 11.65
N GLU A 258 -12.49 15.74 12.12
CA GLU A 258 -12.38 14.96 13.37
C GLU A 258 -11.20 13.98 13.31
N TRP A 259 -11.03 13.31 12.17
CA TRP A 259 -9.89 12.41 11.95
C TRP A 259 -8.54 13.15 11.97
N LEU A 260 -8.44 14.31 11.33
CA LEU A 260 -7.23 15.15 11.35
C LEU A 260 -6.93 15.65 12.77
N GLU A 261 -7.94 16.04 13.53
CA GLU A 261 -7.80 16.46 14.92
C GLU A 261 -7.29 15.31 15.80
N ALA A 262 -7.87 14.12 15.65
CA ALA A 262 -7.42 12.92 16.36
C ALA A 262 -5.96 12.56 16.00
N SER A 263 -5.58 12.74 14.74
CA SER A 263 -4.20 12.49 14.27
C SER A 263 -3.19 13.50 14.85
N ASN A 264 -3.63 14.70 15.21
CA ASN A 264 -2.80 15.75 15.83
C ASN A 264 -2.90 15.78 17.38
N ALA A 265 -3.66 14.86 17.99
CA ALA A 265 -3.80 14.79 19.45
C ALA A 265 -2.45 14.46 20.12
N PRO A 266 -2.25 14.87 21.38
CA PRO A 266 -1.02 14.54 22.11
C PRO A 266 -0.76 13.03 22.13
N ILE A 267 0.50 12.65 21.89
CA ILE A 267 0.93 11.25 21.92
C ILE A 267 0.90 10.76 23.38
N THR A 268 0.12 9.71 23.62
CA THR A 268 0.03 9.01 24.89
C THR A 268 0.32 7.52 24.69
N ASP A 269 0.60 6.79 25.76
CA ASP A 269 0.66 5.34 25.69
C ASP A 269 -0.69 4.76 25.21
N GLY A 270 -0.65 3.65 24.47
CA GLY A 270 -1.84 2.97 23.98
C GLY A 270 -2.65 2.36 25.13
N ALA A 271 -3.90 2.79 25.25
CA ALA A 271 -4.81 2.31 26.30
C ALA A 271 -6.27 2.47 25.88
N LEU A 272 -7.14 1.69 26.50
CA LEU A 272 -8.58 1.88 26.44
C LEU A 272 -9.01 2.99 27.41
N LYS A 273 -10.25 3.43 27.29
CA LYS A 273 -10.87 4.49 28.10
C LYS A 273 -10.82 4.21 29.63
N ASP A 274 -10.85 2.94 30.02
CA ASP A 274 -10.76 2.50 31.41
C ASP A 274 -9.32 2.31 31.92
N GLY A 275 -8.33 2.66 31.12
CA GLY A 275 -6.91 2.55 31.44
C GLY A 275 -6.30 1.16 31.17
N HIS A 276 -7.06 0.20 30.58
CA HIS A 276 -6.48 -1.06 30.14
C HIS A 276 -5.41 -0.82 29.08
N LYS A 277 -4.18 -1.21 29.35
CA LYS A 277 -3.02 -0.96 28.47
C LYS A 277 -3.08 -1.83 27.21
N VAL A 278 -2.88 -1.21 26.07
CA VAL A 278 -2.76 -1.84 24.75
C VAL A 278 -1.60 -1.18 24.02
N PRO A 279 -0.34 -1.62 24.25
CA PRO A 279 0.81 -1.02 23.58
C PRO A 279 0.67 -0.97 22.07
N LEU A 280 0.95 0.20 21.49
CA LEU A 280 0.90 0.45 20.05
C LEU A 280 2.30 0.45 19.47
N LEU A 281 2.59 -0.56 18.66
CA LEU A 281 3.91 -0.85 18.14
C LEU A 281 3.97 -0.54 16.63
N ALA A 282 5.18 -0.29 16.13
CA ALA A 282 5.41 -0.06 14.70
C ALA A 282 5.77 -1.34 13.95
N ASN A 283 5.36 -1.43 12.68
CA ASN A 283 5.91 -2.35 11.69
C ASN A 283 6.99 -1.61 10.90
N LEU A 284 8.21 -2.11 10.88
CA LEU A 284 9.34 -1.50 10.20
C LEU A 284 10.01 -2.48 9.23
N GLY A 285 10.55 -1.96 8.14
CA GLY A 285 11.37 -2.71 7.18
C GLY A 285 12.84 -2.32 7.21
N SER A 286 13.17 -1.17 7.83
CA SER A 286 14.55 -0.67 7.90
C SER A 286 14.79 0.02 9.26
N PRO A 287 16.02 -0.06 9.83
CA PRO A 287 16.38 0.72 11.02
C PRO A 287 16.19 2.23 10.83
N LYS A 288 16.36 2.74 9.62
CA LYS A 288 16.19 4.17 9.28
C LYS A 288 14.78 4.70 9.52
N GLU A 289 13.78 3.83 9.55
CA GLU A 289 12.38 4.19 9.81
C GLU A 289 12.10 4.43 11.31
N ALA A 290 13.00 4.00 12.21
CA ALA A 290 12.80 4.02 13.65
C ALA A 290 12.51 5.42 14.20
N ALA A 291 13.29 6.43 13.80
CA ALA A 291 13.12 7.81 14.27
C ALA A 291 11.74 8.38 13.88
N GLY A 292 11.29 8.11 12.65
CA GLY A 292 9.96 8.52 12.18
C GLY A 292 8.83 7.82 12.94
N ALA A 293 8.97 6.52 13.23
CA ALA A 293 8.00 5.76 14.00
C ALA A 293 7.88 6.29 15.45
N ILE A 294 9.00 6.57 16.09
CA ILE A 294 9.04 7.14 17.45
C ILE A 294 8.36 8.52 17.47
N ALA A 295 8.64 9.37 16.48
CA ALA A 295 8.01 10.69 16.36
C ALA A 295 6.48 10.62 16.20
N LEU A 296 5.97 9.52 15.62
CA LEU A 296 4.53 9.23 15.49
C LEU A 296 3.95 8.47 16.71
N GLY A 297 4.75 8.24 17.74
CA GLY A 297 4.31 7.67 19.00
C GLY A 297 4.32 6.14 19.04
N ALA A 298 5.22 5.49 18.33
CA ALA A 298 5.45 4.05 18.48
C ALA A 298 6.05 3.76 19.87
N GLU A 299 5.45 2.84 20.60
CA GLU A 299 5.92 2.41 21.92
C GLU A 299 6.99 1.31 21.84
N GLY A 300 7.32 0.89 20.63
CA GLY A 300 8.29 -0.14 20.29
C GLY A 300 8.05 -0.65 18.88
N VAL A 301 8.61 -1.83 18.56
CA VAL A 301 8.45 -2.49 17.27
C VAL A 301 7.79 -3.83 17.47
N GLY A 302 6.64 -4.07 16.82
CA GLY A 302 5.92 -5.36 16.90
C GLY A 302 6.19 -6.26 15.71
N LEU A 303 6.78 -5.71 14.64
CA LEU A 303 7.29 -6.47 13.51
C LEU A 303 8.44 -5.71 12.84
N PHE A 304 9.64 -6.23 12.96
CA PHE A 304 10.73 -5.87 12.05
C PHE A 304 10.84 -6.95 10.96
N ARG A 305 10.63 -6.52 9.72
CA ARG A 305 10.73 -7.40 8.54
C ARG A 305 12.17 -7.48 8.09
N THR A 306 12.76 -8.68 8.13
CA THR A 306 14.18 -8.88 7.82
C THR A 306 14.46 -9.12 6.35
N GLU A 307 13.44 -9.34 5.52
CA GLU A 307 13.60 -9.62 4.07
C GLU A 307 14.44 -8.57 3.36
N PHE A 308 14.27 -7.29 3.72
CA PHE A 308 14.99 -6.18 3.09
C PHE A 308 16.52 -6.22 3.32
N LEU A 309 16.98 -6.92 4.35
CA LEU A 309 18.41 -7.14 4.57
C LEU A 309 19.01 -8.17 3.58
N PHE A 310 18.16 -8.99 2.97
CA PHE A 310 18.56 -10.12 2.12
C PHE A 310 18.28 -9.88 0.63
N LEU A 311 17.33 -8.99 0.27
CA LEU A 311 16.85 -8.84 -1.10
C LEU A 311 17.91 -8.36 -2.11
N ASP A 312 18.81 -7.48 -1.70
CA ASP A 312 19.83 -6.89 -2.59
C ASP A 312 21.12 -7.69 -2.66
N SER A 313 21.14 -8.94 -2.14
CA SER A 313 22.32 -9.76 -2.00
C SER A 313 22.23 -11.04 -2.83
N ALA A 314 23.30 -11.35 -3.58
CA ALA A 314 23.40 -12.63 -4.30
C ALA A 314 23.64 -13.83 -3.37
N THR A 315 24.09 -13.58 -2.14
CA THR A 315 24.33 -14.58 -1.07
C THR A 315 23.75 -14.03 0.23
N ALA A 316 23.47 -14.92 1.20
CA ALA A 316 23.03 -14.48 2.53
C ALA A 316 24.07 -13.51 3.14
N PRO A 317 23.61 -12.37 3.73
CA PRO A 317 24.50 -11.43 4.43
C PRO A 317 25.25 -12.12 5.57
N SER A 318 26.49 -11.70 5.83
CA SER A 318 27.27 -12.25 6.92
C SER A 318 26.62 -11.96 8.29
N VAL A 319 26.98 -12.75 9.31
CA VAL A 319 26.56 -12.49 10.71
C VAL A 319 26.91 -11.07 11.14
N ALA A 320 28.07 -10.54 10.74
CA ALA A 320 28.50 -9.20 11.11
C ALA A 320 27.66 -8.09 10.44
N ASP A 321 27.32 -8.27 9.16
CA ASP A 321 26.48 -7.30 8.44
C ASP A 321 25.05 -7.27 9.01
N GLN A 322 24.48 -8.43 9.30
CA GLN A 322 23.16 -8.54 9.94
C GLN A 322 23.16 -7.94 11.35
N GLU A 323 24.21 -8.25 12.16
CA GLU A 323 24.36 -7.73 13.51
C GLU A 323 24.38 -6.20 13.52
N ALA A 324 25.13 -5.56 12.60
CA ALA A 324 25.20 -4.11 12.52
C ALA A 324 23.81 -3.48 12.32
N GLN A 325 22.99 -4.06 11.44
CA GLN A 325 21.62 -3.58 11.19
C GLN A 325 20.70 -3.80 12.40
N TYR A 326 20.82 -4.94 13.09
CA TYR A 326 20.03 -5.19 14.29
C TYR A 326 20.43 -4.31 15.46
N VAL A 327 21.73 -4.01 15.63
CA VAL A 327 22.20 -3.06 16.66
C VAL A 327 21.64 -1.68 16.37
N GLU A 328 21.71 -1.17 15.13
CA GLU A 328 21.16 0.13 14.76
C GLU A 328 19.66 0.23 15.08
N LEU A 329 18.88 -0.81 14.78
CA LEU A 329 17.46 -0.88 15.12
C LEU A 329 17.23 -0.86 16.63
N LEU A 330 17.92 -1.72 17.37
CA LEU A 330 17.71 -1.91 18.80
C LEU A 330 18.15 -0.69 19.63
N GLU A 331 19.24 -0.02 19.24
CA GLU A 331 19.70 1.22 19.88
C GLU A 331 18.66 2.37 19.79
N ALA A 332 17.79 2.35 18.79
CA ALA A 332 16.72 3.34 18.69
C ALA A 332 15.59 3.13 19.73
N PHE A 333 15.48 1.95 20.35
CA PHE A 333 14.40 1.58 21.25
C PHE A 333 14.89 1.06 22.62
N PRO A 334 15.73 1.82 23.39
CA PRO A 334 16.26 1.36 24.66
C PRO A 334 15.13 1.08 25.66
N GLY A 335 15.15 -0.11 26.28
CA GLY A 335 14.14 -0.56 27.23
C GLY A 335 12.74 -0.80 26.64
N LYS A 336 12.58 -0.71 25.34
CA LYS A 336 11.31 -0.97 24.65
C LYS A 336 11.32 -2.31 23.94
N LYS A 337 10.13 -2.87 23.77
CA LYS A 337 9.92 -4.12 23.03
C LYS A 337 10.23 -3.96 21.54
N VAL A 338 11.08 -4.85 21.02
CA VAL A 338 11.38 -4.95 19.59
C VAL A 338 11.25 -6.39 19.16
N VAL A 339 10.25 -6.67 18.32
CA VAL A 339 9.99 -8.00 17.78
C VAL A 339 10.61 -8.11 16.40
N VAL A 340 11.59 -9.01 16.24
CA VAL A 340 12.23 -9.31 14.96
C VAL A 340 11.68 -10.64 14.44
N ARG A 341 11.19 -10.64 13.20
CA ARG A 341 10.78 -11.86 12.52
C ARG A 341 11.98 -12.48 11.81
N ALA A 342 12.23 -13.76 12.03
CA ALA A 342 13.18 -14.52 11.20
C ALA A 342 12.76 -14.43 9.72
N LEU A 343 13.71 -14.62 8.84
CA LEU A 343 13.54 -14.44 7.39
C LEU A 343 12.32 -15.21 6.86
N ASP A 344 11.43 -14.50 6.17
CA ASP A 344 10.28 -15.06 5.48
C ASP A 344 10.43 -14.82 3.98
N ALA A 345 11.22 -15.63 3.32
CA ALA A 345 11.46 -15.60 1.88
C ALA A 345 10.73 -16.75 1.17
N GLY A 346 10.38 -16.51 -0.06
CA GLY A 346 9.56 -17.39 -0.89
C GLY A 346 8.32 -16.67 -1.40
N ALA A 347 7.44 -17.35 -2.10
CA ALA A 347 6.22 -16.80 -2.70
C ALA A 347 6.49 -15.57 -3.59
N ASP A 348 6.21 -14.36 -3.11
CA ASP A 348 6.38 -13.09 -3.83
C ASP A 348 7.82 -12.54 -3.82
N LYS A 349 8.70 -13.07 -2.94
CA LYS A 349 10.09 -12.60 -2.75
C LYS A 349 11.09 -13.76 -2.69
N PRO A 350 11.31 -14.49 -3.80
CA PRO A 350 12.26 -15.59 -3.81
C PRO A 350 13.70 -15.06 -3.68
N LEU A 351 14.51 -15.75 -2.87
CA LEU A 351 15.95 -15.51 -2.74
C LEU A 351 16.72 -16.67 -3.37
N SER A 352 17.62 -16.38 -4.30
CA SER A 352 18.34 -17.38 -5.09
C SER A 352 19.17 -18.35 -4.24
N PHE A 353 19.61 -17.95 -3.07
CA PHE A 353 20.39 -18.77 -2.15
C PHE A 353 19.52 -19.60 -1.15
N LEU A 354 18.22 -19.30 -1.09
CA LEU A 354 17.28 -19.97 -0.17
C LEU A 354 16.23 -20.81 -0.92
N ASN A 355 15.72 -20.28 -2.05
CA ASN A 355 14.64 -20.90 -2.81
C ASN A 355 15.23 -21.49 -4.12
N ASP A 356 15.44 -22.80 -4.15
CA ASP A 356 16.15 -23.50 -5.24
C ASP A 356 15.23 -23.96 -6.39
N ALA A 357 13.91 -24.03 -6.17
CA ALA A 357 13.02 -24.72 -7.08
C ALA A 357 11.91 -23.81 -7.59
N HIS A 358 11.54 -24.05 -8.85
CA HIS A 358 10.28 -23.56 -9.36
C HIS A 358 9.14 -24.34 -8.71
N GLU A 359 8.36 -23.67 -7.87
CA GLU A 359 7.17 -24.23 -7.22
C GLU A 359 5.91 -23.72 -7.94
N GLU A 360 4.94 -24.59 -8.19
CA GLU A 360 3.67 -24.19 -8.80
C GLU A 360 2.81 -23.34 -7.86
N ASN A 361 2.93 -23.56 -6.55
CA ASN A 361 2.23 -22.84 -5.51
C ASN A 361 3.19 -22.36 -4.40
N PRO A 362 4.04 -21.37 -4.66
CA PRO A 362 5.10 -20.96 -3.72
C PRO A 362 4.59 -20.55 -2.34
N ALA A 363 3.38 -19.96 -2.27
CA ALA A 363 2.76 -19.58 -1.00
C ALA A 363 2.41 -20.78 -0.11
N LEU A 364 2.26 -21.98 -0.67
CA LEU A 364 1.97 -23.23 0.02
C LEU A 364 3.19 -24.15 0.15
N GLY A 365 4.33 -23.73 -0.38
CA GLY A 365 5.55 -24.54 -0.49
C GLY A 365 6.59 -24.26 0.59
N LEU A 366 7.86 -24.23 0.15
CA LEU A 366 9.02 -23.97 1.00
C LEU A 366 9.19 -22.46 1.22
N ARG A 367 8.50 -21.92 2.21
CA ARG A 367 8.67 -20.53 2.66
C ARG A 367 8.78 -20.46 4.20
N GLY A 368 9.26 -19.34 4.70
CA GLY A 368 9.38 -19.09 6.14
C GLY A 368 10.20 -20.18 6.84
N ILE A 369 9.71 -20.65 7.98
CA ILE A 369 10.41 -21.67 8.79
C ILE A 369 10.70 -22.95 8.01
N ARG A 370 9.84 -23.36 7.07
CA ARG A 370 10.05 -24.57 6.27
C ARG A 370 11.32 -24.48 5.42
N ALA A 371 11.53 -23.33 4.74
CA ALA A 371 12.74 -23.08 3.97
C ALA A 371 13.97 -22.96 4.90
N LEU A 372 13.82 -22.29 6.02
CA LEU A 372 14.90 -22.11 7.00
C LEU A 372 15.33 -23.42 7.68
N ARG A 373 14.43 -24.38 7.88
CA ARG A 373 14.79 -25.74 8.35
C ARG A 373 15.65 -26.49 7.33
N VAL A 374 15.40 -26.30 6.04
CA VAL A 374 16.23 -26.91 4.97
C VAL A 374 17.61 -26.25 4.88
N LYS A 375 17.68 -24.95 5.09
CA LYS A 375 18.92 -24.15 5.06
C LYS A 375 19.24 -23.63 6.48
N GLU A 376 19.34 -24.54 7.45
CA GLU A 376 19.49 -24.22 8.88
C GLU A 376 20.67 -23.31 9.18
N ASN A 377 21.74 -23.39 8.38
CA ASN A 377 22.87 -22.49 8.53
C ASN A 377 22.49 -21.00 8.38
N ILE A 378 21.57 -20.65 7.46
CA ILE A 378 21.08 -19.28 7.29
C ILE A 378 20.30 -18.84 8.53
N LEU A 379 19.46 -19.72 9.07
CA LEU A 379 18.72 -19.44 10.30
C LEU A 379 19.68 -19.25 11.48
N ARG A 380 20.65 -20.16 11.67
CA ARG A 380 21.63 -20.07 12.75
C ARG A 380 22.45 -18.78 12.67
N ASP A 381 22.90 -18.38 11.48
CA ASP A 381 23.64 -17.13 11.27
C ASP A 381 22.77 -15.91 11.65
N GLN A 382 21.49 -15.88 11.25
CA GLN A 382 20.56 -14.83 11.61
C GLN A 382 20.32 -14.76 13.13
N LEU A 383 20.03 -15.90 13.77
CA LEU A 383 19.82 -15.95 15.22
C LEU A 383 21.09 -15.57 15.99
N THR A 384 22.29 -15.97 15.51
CA THR A 384 23.57 -15.56 16.10
C THR A 384 23.76 -14.05 16.03
N ALA A 385 23.47 -13.42 14.90
CA ALA A 385 23.53 -11.97 14.75
C ALA A 385 22.57 -11.25 15.72
N LEU A 386 21.36 -11.80 15.92
CA LEU A 386 20.38 -11.28 16.87
C LEU A 386 20.83 -11.45 18.33
N VAL A 387 21.46 -12.56 18.69
CA VAL A 387 22.05 -12.76 20.03
C VAL A 387 23.18 -11.74 20.28
N ASN A 388 24.04 -11.53 19.30
CA ASN A 388 25.10 -10.54 19.39
C ASN A 388 24.56 -9.13 19.61
N ALA A 389 23.54 -8.75 18.84
CA ALA A 389 22.86 -7.46 18.98
C ALA A 389 22.15 -7.33 20.34
N GLN A 390 21.44 -8.38 20.79
CA GLN A 390 20.80 -8.44 22.12
C GLN A 390 21.77 -8.15 23.25
N ASN A 391 23.00 -8.66 23.14
CA ASN A 391 24.00 -8.49 24.18
C ASN A 391 24.74 -7.13 24.15
N LYS A 392 24.56 -6.36 23.07
CA LYS A 392 25.16 -5.03 22.89
C LYS A 392 24.21 -3.88 23.18
N THR A 393 22.91 -4.16 23.27
CA THR A 393 21.87 -3.12 23.35
C THR A 393 20.97 -3.32 24.58
N GLU A 394 20.20 -2.28 24.93
CA GLU A 394 19.27 -2.30 26.07
C GLU A 394 17.81 -2.58 25.67
N ALA A 395 17.53 -2.80 24.39
CA ALA A 395 16.17 -3.10 23.93
C ALA A 395 15.70 -4.47 24.44
N ASP A 396 14.39 -4.59 24.67
CA ASP A 396 13.74 -5.87 24.98
C ASP A 396 13.48 -6.63 23.66
N LEU A 397 14.52 -7.37 23.22
CA LEU A 397 14.47 -8.12 21.96
C LEU A 397 13.64 -9.39 22.08
N TRP A 398 12.65 -9.52 21.22
CA TRP A 398 11.81 -10.69 20.99
C TRP A 398 12.03 -11.21 19.57
N VAL A 399 12.07 -12.53 19.38
CA VAL A 399 12.31 -13.10 18.05
C VAL A 399 11.24 -14.12 17.73
N MET A 400 10.66 -14.04 16.52
CA MET A 400 9.59 -14.96 16.11
C MET A 400 9.88 -15.63 14.77
N ALA A 401 9.45 -16.90 14.67
CA ALA A 401 9.45 -17.64 13.42
C ALA A 401 8.20 -17.36 12.60
N PRO A 402 8.33 -17.11 11.27
CA PRO A 402 7.20 -17.03 10.35
C PRO A 402 6.67 -18.42 9.99
N MET A 403 5.42 -18.50 9.53
CA MET A 403 4.81 -19.69 8.90
C MET A 403 4.79 -20.95 9.77
N ILE A 404 4.73 -20.80 11.07
CA ILE A 404 4.59 -21.94 11.99
C ILE A 404 3.19 -22.56 11.84
N ALA A 405 3.13 -23.89 11.68
CA ALA A 405 1.90 -24.64 11.48
C ALA A 405 1.50 -25.52 12.68
N ASP A 406 2.44 -25.91 13.53
CA ASP A 406 2.21 -26.84 14.65
C ASP A 406 3.20 -26.68 15.81
N ALA A 407 3.03 -27.52 16.85
CA ALA A 407 3.87 -27.49 18.03
C ALA A 407 5.30 -28.03 17.76
N GLU A 408 5.49 -28.96 16.82
CA GLU A 408 6.83 -29.50 16.50
C GLU A 408 7.72 -28.43 15.87
N GLU A 409 7.18 -27.64 14.93
CA GLU A 409 7.88 -26.52 14.34
C GLU A 409 8.19 -25.44 15.39
N THR A 410 7.28 -25.22 16.34
CA THR A 410 7.48 -24.32 17.48
C THR A 410 8.63 -24.79 18.36
N ASP A 411 8.61 -26.05 18.78
CA ASP A 411 9.65 -26.67 19.65
C ASP A 411 11.03 -26.59 18.99
N TYR A 412 11.10 -26.88 17.70
CA TYR A 412 12.33 -26.75 16.91
C TYR A 412 12.89 -25.32 16.97
N PHE A 413 12.07 -24.33 16.61
CA PHE A 413 12.54 -22.95 16.54
C PHE A 413 12.89 -22.39 17.92
N VAL A 414 12.02 -22.56 18.90
CA VAL A 414 12.25 -22.09 20.27
C VAL A 414 13.45 -22.77 20.90
N GLY A 415 13.61 -24.10 20.68
CA GLY A 415 14.78 -24.85 21.13
C GLY A 415 16.08 -24.29 20.58
N LEU A 416 16.11 -23.99 19.25
CA LEU A 416 17.28 -23.40 18.60
C LEU A 416 17.58 -21.98 19.12
N CYS A 417 16.56 -21.14 19.31
CA CYS A 417 16.73 -19.81 19.88
C CYS A 417 17.34 -19.86 21.28
N ARG A 418 16.84 -20.75 22.14
CA ARG A 418 17.36 -20.91 23.50
C ARG A 418 18.76 -21.51 23.55
N GLU A 419 19.07 -22.46 22.66
CA GLU A 419 20.42 -23.00 22.47
C GLU A 419 21.44 -21.90 22.19
N LEU A 420 21.07 -20.95 21.32
CA LEU A 420 21.94 -19.84 20.92
C LEU A 420 21.95 -18.67 21.92
N GLY A 421 21.01 -18.60 22.86
CA GLY A 421 20.98 -17.59 23.93
C GLY A 421 19.98 -16.44 23.73
N LEU A 422 19.00 -16.57 22.83
CA LEU A 422 17.89 -15.63 22.72
C LEU A 422 16.93 -15.78 23.91
N ARG A 423 16.51 -14.64 24.46
CA ARG A 423 15.75 -14.59 25.74
C ARG A 423 14.27 -14.84 25.56
N VAL A 424 13.65 -14.31 24.52
CA VAL A 424 12.20 -14.32 24.30
C VAL A 424 11.88 -14.81 22.89
N PRO A 425 11.90 -16.14 22.64
CA PRO A 425 11.47 -16.71 21.37
C PRO A 425 9.96 -16.91 21.32
N GLY A 426 9.35 -16.61 20.16
CA GLY A 426 7.94 -16.79 19.89
C GLY A 426 7.67 -17.17 18.45
N VAL A 427 6.41 -17.12 18.06
CA VAL A 427 5.96 -17.56 16.73
C VAL A 427 4.98 -16.57 16.11
N MET A 428 4.94 -16.58 14.78
CA MET A 428 3.91 -15.87 14.02
C MET A 428 2.75 -16.84 13.70
N ALA A 429 1.56 -16.50 14.19
CA ALA A 429 0.34 -17.22 13.89
C ALA A 429 -0.29 -16.68 12.62
N GLU A 430 0.00 -17.33 11.53
CA GLU A 430 -0.48 -16.95 10.20
C GLU A 430 -0.95 -18.14 9.36
N VAL A 431 -0.70 -19.35 9.85
CA VAL A 431 -1.27 -20.60 9.34
C VAL A 431 -2.45 -21.00 10.24
N PRO A 432 -3.66 -21.24 9.67
CA PRO A 432 -4.86 -21.53 10.48
C PRO A 432 -4.73 -22.71 11.44
N SER A 433 -3.93 -23.73 11.08
CA SER A 433 -3.68 -24.90 11.95
C SER A 433 -3.07 -24.52 13.30
N LEU A 434 -2.18 -23.53 13.33
CA LEU A 434 -1.56 -23.05 14.58
C LEU A 434 -2.62 -22.54 15.56
N ALA A 435 -3.64 -21.82 15.08
CA ALA A 435 -4.69 -21.31 15.94
C ALA A 435 -5.50 -22.45 16.60
N LEU A 436 -5.63 -23.59 15.92
CA LEU A 436 -6.35 -24.77 16.44
C LEU A 436 -5.57 -25.56 17.51
N VAL A 437 -4.24 -25.42 17.54
CA VAL A 437 -3.33 -26.05 18.49
C VAL A 437 -2.56 -25.04 19.35
N ALA A 438 -3.12 -23.83 19.50
CA ALA A 438 -2.47 -22.72 20.17
C ALA A 438 -2.10 -22.99 21.62
N ASP A 439 -2.85 -23.81 22.30
CA ASP A 439 -2.55 -24.30 23.67
C ASP A 439 -1.22 -25.06 23.72
N GLN A 440 -0.98 -25.99 22.79
CA GLN A 440 0.26 -26.75 22.67
C GLN A 440 1.45 -25.84 22.26
N VAL A 441 1.24 -24.95 21.31
CA VAL A 441 2.25 -23.98 20.88
C VAL A 441 2.70 -23.09 22.02
N LEU A 442 1.75 -22.65 22.85
CA LEU A 442 2.02 -21.76 23.99
C LEU A 442 2.61 -22.49 25.21
N GLU A 443 2.72 -23.81 25.19
CA GLU A 443 3.54 -24.52 26.20
C GLU A 443 5.01 -24.11 26.07
N THR A 444 5.51 -23.97 24.84
CA THR A 444 6.92 -23.74 24.54
C THR A 444 7.22 -22.27 24.13
N ALA A 445 6.44 -21.67 23.25
CA ALA A 445 6.64 -20.28 22.80
C ALA A 445 6.35 -19.27 23.92
N ASP A 446 7.14 -18.21 24.02
CA ASP A 446 6.96 -17.16 25.03
C ASP A 446 5.89 -16.14 24.63
N PHE A 447 5.58 -16.02 23.35
CA PHE A 447 4.52 -15.15 22.79
C PHE A 447 4.07 -15.64 21.42
N VAL A 448 2.91 -15.13 21.02
CA VAL A 448 2.39 -15.27 19.65
C VAL A 448 2.13 -13.90 19.04
N SER A 449 2.50 -13.71 17.78
CA SER A 449 2.13 -12.53 16.99
C SER A 449 1.31 -12.97 15.77
N ILE A 450 0.14 -12.38 15.59
CA ILE A 450 -0.81 -12.79 14.54
C ILE A 450 -0.50 -12.04 13.26
N GLY A 451 -0.13 -12.75 12.18
CA GLY A 451 0.06 -12.24 10.83
C GLY A 451 -1.24 -12.29 10.04
N THR A 452 -2.11 -11.30 10.21
CA THR A 452 -3.49 -11.34 9.67
C THR A 452 -3.58 -11.42 8.15
N ASN A 453 -2.58 -10.96 7.41
CA ASN A 453 -2.59 -11.01 5.95
C ASN A 453 -2.53 -12.46 5.45
N ASP A 454 -1.52 -13.22 5.89
CA ASP A 454 -1.37 -14.63 5.54
C ASP A 454 -2.43 -15.50 6.25
N LEU A 455 -2.80 -15.18 7.50
CA LEU A 455 -3.90 -15.87 8.18
C LEU A 455 -5.21 -15.76 7.38
N THR A 456 -5.53 -14.59 6.84
CA THR A 456 -6.70 -14.40 5.97
C THR A 456 -6.56 -15.19 4.68
N GLN A 457 -5.42 -15.06 3.99
CA GLN A 457 -5.11 -15.78 2.76
C GLN A 457 -5.36 -17.30 2.89
N TYR A 458 -4.79 -17.90 3.92
CA TYR A 458 -4.88 -19.36 4.11
C TYR A 458 -6.23 -19.80 4.68
N THR A 459 -6.88 -19.00 5.52
CA THR A 459 -8.24 -19.29 6.00
C THR A 459 -9.25 -19.27 4.87
N MET A 460 -9.12 -18.31 3.94
CA MET A 460 -10.06 -18.15 2.84
C MET A 460 -9.62 -18.88 1.57
N ALA A 461 -8.44 -19.50 1.55
CA ALA A 461 -7.84 -20.15 0.38
C ALA A 461 -7.82 -19.22 -0.85
N ALA A 462 -7.46 -17.95 -0.65
CA ALA A 462 -7.46 -16.92 -1.68
C ALA A 462 -6.09 -16.24 -1.76
N ASP A 463 -5.46 -16.29 -2.92
CA ASP A 463 -4.17 -15.65 -3.15
C ASP A 463 -4.28 -14.13 -3.06
N ARG A 464 -3.56 -13.51 -2.12
CA ARG A 464 -3.56 -12.06 -1.89
C ARG A 464 -2.97 -11.25 -3.05
N MET A 465 -2.16 -11.88 -3.90
CA MET A 465 -1.57 -11.25 -5.07
C MET A 465 -2.51 -11.26 -6.28
N LEU A 466 -3.58 -12.03 -6.23
CA LEU A 466 -4.53 -12.19 -7.32
C LEU A 466 -5.77 -11.30 -7.11
N GLY A 467 -5.85 -10.17 -7.82
CA GLY A 467 -6.93 -9.19 -7.69
C GLY A 467 -8.34 -9.75 -7.87
N THR A 468 -8.51 -10.79 -8.70
CA THR A 468 -9.82 -11.42 -8.95
C THR A 468 -10.44 -12.11 -7.73
N VAL A 469 -9.64 -12.42 -6.71
CA VAL A 469 -10.09 -13.00 -5.44
C VAL A 469 -9.87 -12.05 -4.25
N GLY A 470 -9.56 -10.77 -4.53
CA GLY A 470 -9.29 -9.75 -3.51
C GLY A 470 -10.43 -9.56 -2.50
N SER A 471 -11.68 -9.78 -2.91
CA SER A 471 -12.85 -9.71 -2.02
C SER A 471 -12.85 -10.73 -0.87
N TYR A 472 -12.04 -11.79 -0.96
CA TYR A 472 -11.84 -12.76 0.11
C TYR A 472 -10.77 -12.33 1.14
N GLN A 473 -10.00 -11.28 0.86
CA GLN A 473 -8.88 -10.81 1.69
C GLN A 473 -9.31 -9.84 2.80
N ASP A 474 -10.56 -9.92 3.26
CA ASP A 474 -11.07 -9.05 4.32
C ASP A 474 -10.87 -9.70 5.71
N PRO A 475 -10.01 -9.15 6.59
CA PRO A 475 -9.74 -9.70 7.93
C PRO A 475 -10.94 -9.63 8.88
N TRP A 476 -11.99 -8.88 8.53
CA TRP A 476 -13.25 -8.89 9.25
C TRP A 476 -14.06 -10.19 9.06
N HIS A 477 -13.60 -11.08 8.17
CA HIS A 477 -14.33 -12.32 7.95
C HIS A 477 -14.47 -13.14 9.24
N PRO A 478 -15.68 -13.61 9.61
CA PRO A 478 -15.92 -14.27 10.90
C PRO A 478 -15.05 -15.51 11.14
N ALA A 479 -14.62 -16.22 10.08
CA ALA A 479 -13.70 -17.35 10.21
C ALA A 479 -12.33 -16.90 10.74
N VAL A 480 -11.81 -15.77 10.22
CA VAL A 480 -10.54 -15.17 10.65
C VAL A 480 -10.66 -14.68 12.10
N LEU A 481 -11.72 -13.93 12.42
CA LEU A 481 -11.97 -13.45 13.79
C LEU A 481 -12.09 -14.59 14.81
N ARG A 482 -12.66 -15.74 14.45
CA ARG A 482 -12.74 -16.92 15.32
C ARG A 482 -11.38 -17.54 15.59
N LEU A 483 -10.49 -17.60 14.60
CA LEU A 483 -9.11 -18.07 14.80
C LEU A 483 -8.34 -17.11 15.72
N ILE A 484 -8.50 -15.79 15.51
CA ILE A 484 -7.90 -14.78 16.42
C ILE A 484 -8.43 -14.93 17.84
N LYS A 485 -9.73 -15.21 18.01
CA LYS A 485 -10.33 -15.47 19.32
C LYS A 485 -9.70 -16.68 20.01
N GLN A 486 -9.50 -17.78 19.29
CA GLN A 486 -8.84 -18.98 19.84
C GLN A 486 -7.42 -18.68 20.32
N LEU A 487 -6.65 -17.92 19.53
CA LEU A 487 -5.30 -17.48 19.91
C LEU A 487 -5.34 -16.58 21.15
N GLY A 488 -6.27 -15.62 21.22
CA GLY A 488 -6.43 -14.76 22.39
C GLY A 488 -6.79 -15.52 23.65
N ASP A 489 -7.72 -16.49 23.55
CA ASP A 489 -8.14 -17.34 24.68
C ASP A 489 -6.99 -18.23 25.16
N ALA A 490 -6.24 -18.86 24.24
CA ALA A 490 -5.09 -19.69 24.58
C ALA A 490 -3.98 -18.85 25.24
N GLY A 491 -3.71 -17.64 24.75
CA GLY A 491 -2.76 -16.72 25.37
C GLY A 491 -3.17 -16.32 26.78
N ALA A 492 -4.44 -15.99 26.99
CA ALA A 492 -4.96 -15.65 28.31
C ALA A 492 -4.87 -16.84 29.28
N ALA A 493 -5.17 -18.06 28.83
CA ALA A 493 -5.06 -19.26 29.62
C ALA A 493 -3.60 -19.61 30.00
N ALA A 494 -2.66 -19.39 29.09
CA ALA A 494 -1.23 -19.62 29.31
C ALA A 494 -0.53 -18.43 30.03
N GLY A 495 -1.20 -17.31 30.23
CA GLY A 495 -0.60 -16.07 30.76
C GLY A 495 0.49 -15.47 29.84
N LYS A 496 0.40 -15.75 28.53
CA LYS A 496 1.38 -15.32 27.52
C LYS A 496 0.78 -14.29 26.56
N PRO A 497 1.56 -13.28 26.12
CA PRO A 497 1.05 -12.21 25.27
C PRO A 497 0.75 -12.72 23.85
N VAL A 498 -0.37 -12.22 23.31
CA VAL A 498 -0.78 -12.42 21.93
C VAL A 498 -0.92 -11.06 21.26
N GLY A 499 -0.05 -10.76 20.30
CA GLY A 499 -0.08 -9.52 19.52
C GLY A 499 -0.67 -9.71 18.13
N VAL A 500 -1.00 -8.60 17.47
CA VAL A 500 -1.32 -8.57 16.03
C VAL A 500 -0.32 -7.66 15.33
N CYS A 501 0.28 -8.13 14.23
CA CYS A 501 1.22 -7.36 13.42
C CYS A 501 0.83 -7.26 11.93
N GLY A 502 -0.30 -7.84 11.54
CA GLY A 502 -0.85 -7.68 10.20
C GLY A 502 -1.60 -6.36 10.01
N GLU A 503 -2.02 -6.09 8.78
CA GLU A 503 -2.71 -4.84 8.43
C GLU A 503 -4.03 -4.62 9.19
N ALA A 504 -4.64 -5.68 9.70
CA ALA A 504 -5.85 -5.60 10.53
C ALA A 504 -5.69 -4.72 11.77
N ALA A 505 -4.50 -4.67 12.37
CA ALA A 505 -4.21 -3.83 13.53
C ALA A 505 -4.30 -2.33 13.22
N ALA A 506 -4.23 -1.98 11.97
CA ALA A 506 -4.26 -0.61 11.47
C ALA A 506 -5.69 -0.08 11.23
N ASP A 507 -6.71 -0.92 11.20
CA ASP A 507 -8.12 -0.49 11.13
C ASP A 507 -8.60 -0.12 12.55
N PRO A 508 -8.98 1.14 12.83
CA PRO A 508 -9.34 1.59 14.19
C PRO A 508 -10.52 0.83 14.79
N ASN A 509 -11.50 0.46 13.98
CA ASN A 509 -12.66 -0.30 14.44
C ASN A 509 -12.31 -1.77 14.70
N LEU A 510 -11.51 -2.36 13.81
CA LEU A 510 -11.05 -3.73 13.99
C LEU A 510 -10.09 -3.84 15.18
N ALA A 511 -9.24 -2.85 15.40
CA ALA A 511 -8.35 -2.78 16.56
C ALA A 511 -9.12 -2.95 17.89
N ILE A 512 -10.26 -2.28 18.05
CA ILE A 512 -11.15 -2.44 19.22
C ILE A 512 -11.63 -3.89 19.33
N VAL A 513 -12.07 -4.49 18.22
CA VAL A 513 -12.55 -5.87 18.18
C VAL A 513 -11.42 -6.85 18.51
N LEU A 514 -10.21 -6.65 17.95
CA LEU A 514 -9.03 -7.47 18.24
C LEU A 514 -8.70 -7.48 19.73
N VAL A 515 -8.70 -6.32 20.40
CA VAL A 515 -8.52 -6.22 21.85
C VAL A 515 -9.62 -6.99 22.59
N GLY A 516 -10.88 -6.86 22.16
CA GLY A 516 -12.01 -7.60 22.70
C GLY A 516 -11.92 -9.13 22.50
N LEU A 517 -11.18 -9.58 21.49
CA LEU A 517 -10.87 -10.99 21.23
C LEU A 517 -9.69 -11.53 22.06
N GLY A 518 -9.03 -10.70 22.88
CA GLY A 518 -7.93 -11.09 23.76
C GLY A 518 -6.53 -10.72 23.24
N VAL A 519 -6.44 -9.91 22.20
CA VAL A 519 -5.15 -9.38 21.72
C VAL A 519 -4.60 -8.36 22.73
N THR A 520 -3.32 -8.47 23.04
CA THR A 520 -2.65 -7.67 24.08
C THR A 520 -1.79 -6.52 23.51
N THR A 521 -1.36 -6.59 22.26
CA THR A 521 -0.59 -5.54 21.57
C THR A 521 -0.99 -5.43 20.11
N LEU A 522 -0.95 -4.22 19.59
CA LEU A 522 -1.26 -3.93 18.19
C LEU A 522 -0.04 -3.31 17.50
N SER A 523 0.37 -3.88 16.37
CA SER A 523 1.50 -3.39 15.59
C SER A 523 1.07 -3.07 14.16
N MET A 524 1.44 -1.90 13.69
CA MET A 524 0.95 -1.34 12.44
C MET A 524 1.97 -0.43 11.76
N THR A 525 1.68 -0.01 10.54
CA THR A 525 2.42 1.09 9.92
C THR A 525 2.38 2.34 10.83
N PRO A 526 3.49 3.07 11.01
CA PRO A 526 3.55 4.23 11.93
C PRO A 526 2.47 5.28 11.70
N ALA A 527 2.07 5.52 10.46
CA ALA A 527 1.01 6.45 10.10
C ALA A 527 -0.37 6.11 10.71
N ALA A 528 -0.54 4.86 11.18
CA ALA A 528 -1.78 4.35 11.78
C ALA A 528 -1.94 4.63 13.28
N LEU A 529 -0.83 4.83 13.96
CA LEU A 529 -0.78 4.84 15.40
C LEU A 529 -1.74 5.85 16.05
N ALA A 530 -1.81 7.06 15.49
CA ALA A 530 -2.64 8.13 16.04
C ALA A 530 -4.14 7.80 16.00
N GLU A 531 -4.61 7.29 14.85
CA GLU A 531 -6.01 6.98 14.65
C GLU A 531 -6.47 5.78 15.50
N VAL A 532 -5.64 4.73 15.55
CA VAL A 532 -5.93 3.57 16.40
C VAL A 532 -5.92 3.96 17.87
N ARG A 533 -4.96 4.79 18.31
CA ARG A 533 -4.91 5.33 19.68
C ARG A 533 -6.18 6.09 20.03
N ALA A 534 -6.62 6.99 19.18
CA ALA A 534 -7.85 7.75 19.36
C ALA A 534 -9.08 6.83 19.48
N ALA A 535 -9.18 5.82 18.61
CA ALA A 535 -10.28 4.87 18.65
C ALA A 535 -10.32 4.03 19.93
N LEU A 536 -9.18 3.55 20.40
CA LEU A 536 -9.07 2.76 21.64
C LEU A 536 -9.52 3.57 22.87
N LEU A 537 -9.19 4.85 22.92
CA LEU A 537 -9.59 5.74 24.01
C LEU A 537 -11.12 5.99 24.10
N THR A 538 -11.88 5.60 23.09
CA THR A 538 -13.34 5.78 23.09
C THR A 538 -14.09 4.67 23.81
N VAL A 539 -13.48 3.51 24.06
CA VAL A 539 -14.15 2.32 24.59
C VAL A 539 -13.44 1.74 25.80
N THR A 540 -14.21 1.10 26.68
CA THR A 540 -13.70 0.25 27.77
C THR A 540 -13.42 -1.17 27.29
N LEU A 541 -12.71 -1.98 28.07
CA LEU A 541 -12.46 -3.39 27.77
C LEU A 541 -13.77 -4.19 27.61
N ASP A 542 -14.74 -3.91 28.46
CA ASP A 542 -16.04 -4.60 28.39
C ASP A 542 -16.81 -4.23 27.12
N GLU A 543 -16.77 -2.97 26.71
CA GLU A 543 -17.34 -2.52 25.43
C GLU A 543 -16.60 -3.15 24.24
N ALA A 544 -15.28 -3.26 24.29
CA ALA A 544 -14.47 -3.94 23.25
C ALA A 544 -14.86 -5.43 23.15
N LYS A 545 -15.00 -6.13 24.27
CA LYS A 545 -15.47 -7.54 24.31
C LYS A 545 -16.90 -7.66 23.75
N ALA A 546 -17.79 -6.72 24.06
CA ALA A 546 -19.14 -6.73 23.54
C ALA A 546 -19.16 -6.52 22.01
N ARG A 547 -18.36 -5.60 21.48
CA ARG A 547 -18.17 -5.40 20.02
C ARG A 547 -17.61 -6.65 19.35
N ALA A 548 -16.60 -7.28 19.94
CA ALA A 548 -16.02 -8.53 19.46
C ALA A 548 -17.06 -9.67 19.40
N ALA A 549 -17.84 -9.83 20.45
CA ALA A 549 -18.91 -10.83 20.50
C ALA A 549 -19.98 -10.60 19.41
N ARG A 550 -20.35 -9.35 19.13
CA ARG A 550 -21.27 -9.03 18.03
C ARG A 550 -20.65 -9.32 16.66
N ALA A 551 -19.39 -8.92 16.44
CA ALA A 551 -18.67 -9.18 15.18
C ALA A 551 -18.61 -10.67 14.83
N LEU A 552 -18.37 -11.53 15.81
CA LEU A 552 -18.32 -13.00 15.64
C LEU A 552 -19.66 -13.61 15.18
N ASN A 553 -20.78 -12.91 15.36
CA ASN A 553 -22.11 -13.34 14.90
C ASN A 553 -22.39 -12.96 13.44
N GLY A 554 -21.53 -12.17 12.79
CA GLY A 554 -21.62 -11.88 11.37
C GLY A 554 -21.54 -13.14 10.52
N ARG A 555 -22.19 -13.13 9.37
CA ARG A 555 -22.13 -14.22 8.38
C ARG A 555 -21.17 -13.91 7.23
N THR A 556 -20.82 -12.63 7.08
CA THR A 556 -19.87 -12.09 6.07
C THR A 556 -18.98 -11.05 6.74
N ALA A 557 -17.86 -10.71 6.11
CA ALA A 557 -16.98 -9.64 6.57
C ALA A 557 -17.72 -8.30 6.74
N ALA A 558 -18.57 -7.93 5.77
CA ALA A 558 -19.37 -6.70 5.83
C ALA A 558 -20.36 -6.69 7.02
N GLN A 559 -21.01 -7.83 7.31
CA GLN A 559 -21.88 -7.94 8.48
C GLN A 559 -21.08 -7.90 9.79
N ALA A 560 -19.94 -8.59 9.86
CA ALA A 560 -19.09 -8.56 11.05
C ALA A 560 -18.58 -7.14 11.33
N ARG A 561 -18.15 -6.41 10.30
CA ARG A 561 -17.74 -5.00 10.40
C ARG A 561 -18.87 -4.13 10.91
N LYS A 562 -20.06 -4.25 10.35
CA LYS A 562 -21.23 -3.49 10.82
C LYS A 562 -21.52 -3.76 12.30
N LEU A 563 -21.65 -5.03 12.68
CA LEU A 563 -21.97 -5.43 14.05
C LEU A 563 -20.87 -5.08 15.07
N GLY A 564 -19.60 -5.11 14.64
CA GLY A 564 -18.45 -4.74 15.48
C GLY A 564 -18.26 -3.24 15.63
N SER A 565 -18.83 -2.43 14.74
CA SER A 565 -18.73 -0.97 14.81
C SER A 565 -19.89 -0.33 15.60
N GLU A 566 -20.97 -1.04 15.82
CA GLU A 566 -22.10 -0.64 16.69
C GLU A 566 -21.72 -0.82 18.18
#